data_3445635f29544169a88d3b48df357b4c
#
_entry.id   3445635f29544169a88d3b48df357b4c
#
_cell.length_a   1.000
_cell.length_b   1.000
_cell.length_c   1.000
_cell.angle_alpha   90.00
_cell.angle_beta   90.00
_cell.angle_gamma   90.00
#
_symmetry.space_group_name_H-M   'P 1'
#
loop_
_entity.id
_entity.type
_entity.pdbx_description
1 polymer ?
#
loop_
_entity_poly.entity_id
_entity_poly.type
_entity_poly.pdbx_seq_one_letter_code
_entity_poly.pdbx_strand_id
1 'polypeptide(L)'
;DNRGYKYISKTDTKNILKIYSSHLTGNIIFKFLGSIKLLIGFLQSLIIYIKLRPKIIISFGSYASFTPLICYVFFNFFFKTKLYLHEQNSLIGQTNKLFSKKANKIFVNFDKEYPSLNKYKNKILVVGLPQNYINEDSYLTQRKNENNINFLIFAGSQGSLDIINFFSKITNEIIKLPNLKKINFIVQCPIQMQNTIKSLLTNNNFNFE
;
A
#
# COMPACT_ATOMS: atom_id res chain seq x y z
N ASP A 1 4.14 -7.08 -8.74
CA ASP A 1 4.47 -5.92 -9.55
C ASP A 1 5.96 -5.62 -9.39
N ASN A 2 6.51 -4.83 -10.29
CA ASN A 2 7.95 -4.52 -10.28
C ASN A 2 8.38 -3.70 -9.06
N ARG A 3 7.49 -2.97 -8.42
CA ARG A 3 7.75 -2.15 -7.24
C ARG A 3 7.91 -3.02 -6.00
N GLY A 4 6.96 -3.88 -5.72
CA GLY A 4 7.07 -4.83 -4.61
C GLY A 4 8.30 -5.71 -4.73
N TYR A 5 8.62 -6.18 -5.94
CA TYR A 5 9.82 -6.96 -6.19
C TYR A 5 11.12 -6.20 -5.87
N LYS A 6 11.21 -4.91 -6.22
CA LYS A 6 12.39 -4.07 -5.93
C LYS A 6 12.69 -3.96 -4.42
N TYR A 7 11.64 -3.93 -3.58
CA TYR A 7 11.81 -3.90 -2.13
C TYR A 7 12.16 -5.28 -1.55
N ILE A 8 11.43 -6.31 -1.98
CA ILE A 8 11.61 -7.67 -1.46
C ILE A 8 12.95 -8.28 -1.91
N SER A 9 13.42 -7.95 -3.12
CA SER A 9 14.71 -8.46 -3.62
C SER A 9 15.94 -7.98 -2.83
N LYS A 10 15.78 -6.95 -1.99
CA LYS A 10 16.81 -6.47 -1.06
C LYS A 10 16.81 -7.21 0.29
N THR A 11 15.84 -8.07 0.54
CA THR A 11 15.75 -8.87 1.75
C THR A 11 16.31 -10.28 1.49
N ASP A 12 16.86 -10.92 2.51
CA ASP A 12 17.43 -12.29 2.43
C ASP A 12 16.37 -13.40 2.23
N THR A 13 15.20 -13.06 1.71
CA THR A 13 14.13 -14.01 1.45
C THR A 13 14.46 -14.91 0.26
N LYS A 14 14.71 -16.20 0.53
CA LYS A 14 15.17 -17.18 -0.46
C LYS A 14 14.14 -17.62 -1.51
N ASN A 15 12.85 -17.37 -1.30
CA ASN A 15 11.77 -17.93 -2.14
C ASN A 15 10.79 -16.86 -2.63
N ILE A 16 11.24 -16.02 -3.55
CA ILE A 16 10.39 -15.00 -4.18
C ILE A 16 9.95 -15.49 -5.56
N LEU A 17 8.65 -15.64 -5.76
CA LEU A 17 8.06 -16.04 -7.03
C LEU A 17 7.27 -14.88 -7.63
N LYS A 18 7.58 -14.52 -8.87
CA LYS A 18 6.84 -13.51 -9.64
C LYS A 18 5.65 -14.14 -10.35
N ILE A 19 4.50 -13.50 -10.23
CA ILE A 19 3.26 -13.88 -10.91
C ILE A 19 2.78 -12.68 -11.71
N TYR A 20 2.34 -12.90 -12.95
CA TYR A 20 1.73 -11.87 -13.76
C TYR A 20 0.36 -11.49 -13.19
N SER A 21 0.10 -10.20 -13.12
CA SER A 21 -1.18 -9.63 -12.74
C SER A 21 -1.45 -8.36 -13.54
N SER A 22 -2.70 -7.98 -13.68
CA SER A 22 -3.10 -6.79 -14.40
C SER A 22 -4.40 -6.22 -13.87
N HIS A 23 -4.55 -4.90 -14.00
CA HIS A 23 -5.85 -4.24 -13.86
C HIS A 23 -6.64 -4.41 -15.16
N LEU A 24 -7.94 -4.62 -15.04
CA LEU A 24 -8.87 -4.63 -16.18
C LEU A 24 -9.50 -3.23 -16.36
N THR A 25 -8.65 -2.19 -16.42
CA THR A 25 -9.07 -0.80 -16.59
C THR A 25 -8.62 -0.26 -17.94
N GLY A 26 -9.26 0.80 -18.43
CA GLY A 26 -8.93 1.43 -19.69
C GLY A 26 -9.81 0.97 -20.85
N ASN A 27 -9.34 1.19 -22.09
CA ASN A 27 -10.06 0.84 -23.31
C ASN A 27 -10.07 -0.69 -23.55
N ILE A 28 -10.81 -1.15 -24.58
CA ILE A 28 -11.03 -2.57 -24.83
C ILE A 28 -9.74 -3.33 -25.11
N ILE A 29 -8.77 -2.69 -25.76
CA ILE A 29 -7.45 -3.29 -26.08
C ILE A 29 -6.67 -3.55 -24.79
N PHE A 30 -6.63 -2.57 -23.87
CA PHE A 30 -5.96 -2.74 -22.56
C PHE A 30 -6.63 -3.80 -21.70
N LYS A 31 -7.95 -3.89 -21.74
CA LYS A 31 -8.70 -4.95 -21.05
C LYS A 31 -8.36 -6.33 -21.62
N PHE A 32 -8.27 -6.46 -22.94
CA PHE A 32 -7.90 -7.71 -23.60
C PHE A 32 -6.47 -8.14 -23.24
N LEU A 33 -5.49 -7.25 -23.36
CA LEU A 33 -4.11 -7.52 -22.94
C LEU A 33 -4.01 -7.83 -21.44
N GLY A 34 -4.79 -7.14 -20.62
CA GLY A 34 -4.90 -7.40 -19.19
C GLY A 34 -5.44 -8.79 -18.89
N SER A 35 -6.44 -9.25 -19.64
CA SER A 35 -7.01 -10.60 -19.50
C SER A 35 -5.99 -11.69 -19.85
N ILE A 36 -5.19 -11.51 -20.90
CA ILE A 36 -4.10 -12.44 -21.25
C ILE A 36 -3.07 -12.51 -20.09
N LYS A 37 -2.66 -11.37 -19.53
CA LYS A 37 -1.75 -11.33 -18.37
C LYS A 37 -2.34 -12.04 -17.16
N LEU A 38 -3.63 -11.89 -16.91
CA LEU A 38 -4.32 -12.59 -15.81
C LEU A 38 -4.39 -14.09 -16.07
N LEU A 39 -4.60 -14.54 -17.31
CA LEU A 39 -4.59 -15.95 -17.66
C LEU A 39 -3.21 -16.57 -17.43
N ILE A 40 -2.14 -15.92 -17.89
CA ILE A 40 -0.77 -16.36 -17.63
C ILE A 40 -0.50 -16.42 -16.12
N GLY A 41 -0.89 -15.37 -15.39
CA GLY A 41 -0.75 -15.32 -13.93
C GLY A 41 -1.53 -16.42 -13.21
N PHE A 42 -2.71 -16.78 -13.72
CA PHE A 42 -3.48 -17.91 -13.21
C PHE A 42 -2.73 -19.24 -13.41
N LEU A 43 -2.22 -19.51 -14.62
CA LEU A 43 -1.44 -20.73 -14.89
C LEU A 43 -0.18 -20.81 -14.03
N GLN A 44 0.55 -19.69 -13.88
CA GLN A 44 1.70 -19.61 -12.97
C GLN A 44 1.30 -19.92 -11.51
N SER A 45 0.21 -19.30 -11.03
CA SER A 45 -0.31 -19.52 -9.69
C SER A 45 -0.73 -20.97 -9.49
N LEU A 46 -1.33 -21.58 -10.50
CA LEU A 46 -1.75 -22.99 -10.47
C LEU A 46 -0.55 -23.94 -10.32
N ILE A 47 0.49 -23.73 -11.14
CA ILE A 47 1.73 -24.53 -11.06
C ILE A 47 2.36 -24.41 -9.66
N ILE A 48 2.46 -23.16 -9.15
CA ILE A 48 3.01 -22.87 -7.83
C ILE A 48 2.16 -23.55 -6.74
N TYR A 49 0.83 -23.44 -6.83
CA TYR A 49 -0.09 -24.01 -5.85
C TYR A 49 0.00 -25.54 -5.77
N ILE A 50 0.03 -26.21 -6.93
CA ILE A 50 0.17 -27.67 -7.02
C ILE A 50 1.55 -28.13 -6.50
N LYS A 51 2.62 -27.40 -6.87
CA LYS A 51 3.99 -27.72 -6.48
C LYS A 51 4.23 -27.52 -4.98
N LEU A 52 3.78 -26.39 -4.43
CA LEU A 52 4.03 -26.04 -3.03
C LEU A 52 3.04 -26.66 -2.06
N ARG A 53 1.81 -26.94 -2.49
CA ARG A 53 0.70 -27.45 -1.64
C ARG A 53 0.61 -26.69 -0.30
N PRO A 54 0.42 -25.37 -0.31
CA PRO A 54 0.57 -24.57 0.89
C PRO A 54 -0.49 -24.95 1.92
N LYS A 55 -0.09 -25.12 3.17
CA LYS A 55 -1.04 -25.34 4.28
C LYS A 55 -1.77 -24.04 4.64
N ILE A 56 -1.12 -22.90 4.46
CA ILE A 56 -1.64 -21.58 4.80
C ILE A 56 -1.33 -20.61 3.65
N ILE A 57 -2.31 -19.81 3.31
CA ILE A 57 -2.15 -18.64 2.42
C ILE A 57 -2.53 -17.40 3.22
N ILE A 58 -1.66 -16.40 3.23
CA ILE A 58 -1.94 -15.06 3.75
C ILE A 58 -1.95 -14.11 2.56
N SER A 59 -3.07 -13.43 2.35
CA SER A 59 -3.23 -12.47 1.26
C SER A 59 -3.39 -11.06 1.81
N PHE A 60 -2.61 -10.14 1.30
CA PHE A 60 -2.70 -8.71 1.60
C PHE A 60 -3.62 -7.96 0.62
N GLY A 61 -4.46 -8.68 -0.11
CA GLY A 61 -5.37 -8.09 -1.08
C GLY A 61 -4.67 -7.55 -2.33
N SER A 62 -5.21 -6.49 -2.91
CA SER A 62 -4.80 -5.97 -4.21
C SER A 62 -5.16 -6.91 -5.38
N TYR A 63 -5.17 -6.36 -6.59
CA TYR A 63 -5.37 -7.15 -7.82
C TYR A 63 -4.27 -8.21 -8.05
N ALA A 64 -3.09 -7.99 -7.48
CA ALA A 64 -1.99 -8.94 -7.58
C ALA A 64 -2.28 -10.28 -6.89
N SER A 65 -3.11 -10.28 -5.85
CA SER A 65 -3.51 -11.49 -5.13
C SER A 65 -4.67 -12.24 -5.82
N PHE A 66 -5.30 -11.66 -6.81
CA PHE A 66 -6.52 -12.21 -7.40
C PHE A 66 -6.32 -13.61 -8.00
N THR A 67 -5.29 -13.79 -8.84
CA THR A 67 -5.01 -15.06 -9.51
C THR A 67 -4.63 -16.18 -8.55
N PRO A 68 -3.73 -15.98 -7.55
CA PRO A 68 -3.49 -16.99 -6.52
C PRO A 68 -4.73 -17.36 -5.71
N LEU A 69 -5.59 -16.39 -5.40
CA LEU A 69 -6.80 -16.65 -4.62
C LEU A 69 -7.87 -17.40 -5.42
N ILE A 70 -7.97 -17.17 -6.73
CA ILE A 70 -8.80 -18.01 -7.59
C ILE A 70 -8.30 -19.46 -7.59
N CYS A 71 -7.00 -19.68 -7.76
CA CYS A 71 -6.43 -21.02 -7.67
C CYS A 71 -6.77 -21.68 -6.32
N TYR A 72 -6.63 -20.95 -5.21
CA TYR A 72 -7.07 -21.43 -3.90
C TYR A 72 -8.53 -21.89 -3.91
N VAL A 73 -9.46 -21.10 -4.44
CA VAL A 73 -10.89 -21.46 -4.45
C VAL A 73 -11.16 -22.75 -5.19
N PHE A 74 -10.53 -22.96 -6.35
CA PHE A 74 -10.71 -24.15 -7.17
C PHE A 74 -10.07 -25.41 -6.56
N PHE A 75 -8.89 -25.29 -5.96
CA PHE A 75 -8.09 -26.44 -5.57
C PHE A 75 -8.07 -26.71 -4.05
N ASN A 76 -8.65 -25.82 -3.23
CA ASN A 76 -8.67 -26.01 -1.78
C ASN A 76 -9.37 -27.30 -1.33
N PHE A 77 -10.33 -27.79 -2.09
CA PHE A 77 -10.98 -29.07 -1.82
C PHE A 77 -9.96 -30.21 -1.70
N PHE A 78 -8.93 -30.22 -2.55
CA PHE A 78 -7.90 -31.26 -2.57
C PHE A 78 -6.82 -31.05 -1.50
N PHE A 79 -6.45 -29.79 -1.22
CA PHE A 79 -5.25 -29.48 -0.41
C PHE A 79 -5.57 -29.00 1.01
N LYS A 80 -6.85 -28.71 1.32
CA LYS A 80 -7.31 -28.24 2.65
C LYS A 80 -6.52 -27.05 3.18
N THR A 81 -6.11 -26.13 2.30
CA THR A 81 -5.35 -24.92 2.62
C THR A 81 -6.21 -23.95 3.44
N LYS A 82 -5.64 -23.32 4.46
CA LYS A 82 -6.30 -22.24 5.21
C LYS A 82 -6.02 -20.89 4.58
N LEU A 83 -7.05 -20.08 4.37
CA LEU A 83 -6.92 -18.72 3.81
C LEU A 83 -7.12 -17.68 4.91
N TYR A 84 -6.16 -16.80 5.04
CA TYR A 84 -6.21 -15.60 5.86
C TYR A 84 -6.09 -14.38 4.96
N LEU A 85 -7.01 -13.40 5.13
CA LEU A 85 -6.96 -12.12 4.42
C LEU A 85 -6.47 -11.06 5.39
N HIS A 86 -5.64 -10.14 4.93
CA HIS A 86 -5.23 -8.97 5.69
C HIS A 86 -5.63 -7.70 4.93
N GLU A 87 -6.39 -6.82 5.61
CA GLU A 87 -6.79 -5.52 5.07
C GLU A 87 -6.06 -4.40 5.81
N GLN A 88 -5.25 -3.67 5.09
CA GLN A 88 -4.47 -2.57 5.63
C GLN A 88 -5.26 -1.25 5.68
N ASN A 89 -6.24 -1.12 4.80
CA ASN A 89 -7.00 0.11 4.61
C ASN A 89 -8.22 0.17 5.52
N SER A 90 -8.72 1.38 5.74
CA SER A 90 -9.98 1.59 6.45
C SER A 90 -11.21 1.10 5.66
N LEU A 91 -11.08 0.95 4.34
CA LEU A 91 -12.11 0.36 3.46
C LEU A 91 -11.59 -0.95 2.90
N ILE A 92 -12.48 -1.95 2.87
CA ILE A 92 -12.15 -3.26 2.32
C ILE A 92 -11.93 -3.18 0.82
N GLY A 93 -10.75 -3.61 0.38
CA GLY A 93 -10.42 -3.74 -1.03
C GLY A 93 -11.28 -4.79 -1.75
N GLN A 94 -11.52 -4.61 -3.05
CA GLN A 94 -12.40 -5.48 -3.83
C GLN A 94 -11.99 -6.96 -3.78
N THR A 95 -10.69 -7.23 -3.86
CA THR A 95 -10.16 -8.61 -3.78
C THR A 95 -10.48 -9.22 -2.42
N ASN A 96 -10.20 -8.54 -1.31
CA ASN A 96 -10.51 -9.03 0.02
C ASN A 96 -12.01 -9.24 0.22
N LYS A 97 -12.85 -8.31 -0.29
CA LYS A 97 -14.30 -8.44 -0.25
C LYS A 97 -14.79 -9.70 -0.99
N LEU A 98 -14.26 -9.96 -2.18
CA LEU A 98 -14.65 -11.11 -3.01
C LEU A 98 -14.34 -12.45 -2.32
N PHE A 99 -13.17 -12.55 -1.70
CA PHE A 99 -12.71 -13.79 -1.08
C PHE A 99 -13.06 -13.94 0.41
N SER A 100 -13.71 -12.96 1.04
CA SER A 100 -14.11 -12.97 2.46
C SER A 100 -14.94 -14.20 2.84
N LYS A 101 -15.85 -14.62 1.96
CA LYS A 101 -16.66 -15.82 2.17
C LYS A 101 -15.80 -17.08 2.40
N LYS A 102 -14.71 -17.18 1.64
CA LYS A 102 -13.81 -18.37 1.65
C LYS A 102 -12.69 -18.28 2.69
N ALA A 103 -12.47 -17.09 3.26
CA ALA A 103 -11.44 -16.89 4.28
C ALA A 103 -11.79 -17.59 5.59
N ASN A 104 -10.77 -18.13 6.26
CA ASN A 104 -10.86 -18.65 7.62
C ASN A 104 -10.91 -17.51 8.65
N LYS A 105 -10.06 -16.49 8.49
CA LYS A 105 -10.06 -15.24 9.26
C LYS A 105 -9.72 -14.06 8.36
N ILE A 106 -10.15 -12.88 8.79
CA ILE A 106 -9.91 -11.60 8.12
C ILE A 106 -9.25 -10.69 9.14
N PHE A 107 -7.98 -10.46 8.97
CA PHE A 107 -7.20 -9.53 9.78
C PHE A 107 -7.40 -8.11 9.27
N VAL A 108 -7.69 -7.18 10.16
CA VAL A 108 -7.89 -5.77 9.83
C VAL A 108 -6.96 -4.88 10.65
N ASN A 109 -6.60 -3.74 10.05
CA ASN A 109 -5.73 -2.78 10.72
C ASN A 109 -6.48 -1.93 11.75
N PHE A 110 -7.73 -1.55 11.44
CA PHE A 110 -8.50 -0.61 12.26
C PHE A 110 -9.62 -1.30 13.02
N ASP A 111 -9.78 -0.92 14.29
CA ASP A 111 -10.94 -1.33 15.10
C ASP A 111 -12.14 -0.45 14.74
N LYS A 112 -12.91 -0.91 13.77
CA LYS A 112 -14.10 -0.22 13.28
C LYS A 112 -15.08 -1.19 12.64
N GLU A 113 -16.28 -0.71 12.34
CA GLU A 113 -17.23 -1.48 11.56
C GLU A 113 -16.86 -1.54 10.08
N TYR A 114 -17.07 -2.71 9.50
CA TYR A 114 -16.90 -2.98 8.08
C TYR A 114 -18.24 -3.43 7.48
N PRO A 115 -19.11 -2.52 7.04
CA PRO A 115 -20.47 -2.86 6.59
C PRO A 115 -20.50 -3.93 5.49
N SER A 116 -19.53 -3.91 4.58
CA SER A 116 -19.40 -4.91 3.51
C SER A 116 -19.00 -6.32 4.01
N LEU A 117 -18.56 -6.45 5.25
CA LEU A 117 -18.19 -7.71 5.90
C LEU A 117 -19.15 -8.12 7.03
N ASN A 118 -20.31 -7.47 7.17
CA ASN A 118 -21.26 -7.78 8.25
C ASN A 118 -21.60 -9.26 8.39
N LYS A 119 -21.72 -9.96 7.25
CA LYS A 119 -21.98 -11.42 7.22
C LYS A 119 -20.80 -12.27 7.76
N TYR A 120 -19.63 -11.67 7.97
CA TYR A 120 -18.39 -12.36 8.35
C TYR A 120 -17.75 -11.73 9.60
N LYS A 121 -18.53 -11.02 10.44
CA LYS A 121 -18.03 -10.38 11.68
C LYS A 121 -17.26 -11.35 12.58
N ASN A 122 -17.72 -12.60 12.69
CA ASN A 122 -17.06 -13.65 13.48
C ASN A 122 -15.68 -14.10 12.95
N LYS A 123 -15.32 -13.71 11.73
CA LYS A 123 -14.01 -13.98 11.14
C LYS A 123 -13.05 -12.82 11.28
N ILE A 124 -13.52 -11.61 11.63
CA ILE A 124 -12.70 -10.40 11.71
C ILE A 124 -11.89 -10.42 12.99
N LEU A 125 -10.60 -10.09 12.87
CA LEU A 125 -9.69 -9.86 13.99
C LEU A 125 -8.89 -8.58 13.73
N VAL A 126 -8.87 -7.68 14.70
CA VAL A 126 -8.06 -6.47 14.66
C VAL A 126 -6.64 -6.82 15.07
N VAL A 127 -5.68 -6.64 14.18
CA VAL A 127 -4.27 -7.03 14.40
C VAL A 127 -3.28 -5.90 14.11
N GLY A 128 -3.75 -4.77 13.56
CA GLY A 128 -2.87 -3.69 13.12
C GLY A 128 -2.11 -4.00 11.81
N LEU A 129 -1.15 -3.15 11.48
CA LEU A 129 -0.23 -3.36 10.36
C LEU A 129 0.96 -4.20 10.79
N PRO A 130 1.43 -5.13 9.94
CA PRO A 130 2.75 -5.73 10.13
C PRO A 130 3.82 -4.65 10.08
N GLN A 131 4.51 -4.44 11.18
CA GLN A 131 5.56 -3.44 11.28
C GLN A 131 6.89 -4.13 11.59
N ASN A 132 7.98 -3.59 11.07
CA ASN A 132 9.30 -3.92 11.57
C ASN A 132 9.42 -3.35 13.00
N TYR A 133 10.03 -4.10 13.89
CA TYR A 133 10.38 -3.59 15.22
C TYR A 133 11.32 -2.39 15.04
N ILE A 134 10.80 -1.21 15.29
CA ILE A 134 11.60 0.01 15.38
C ILE A 134 11.83 0.22 16.86
N ASN A 135 13.09 0.23 17.31
CA ASN A 135 13.40 0.63 18.67
C ASN A 135 12.91 2.06 18.89
N GLU A 136 11.86 2.24 19.67
CA GLU A 136 11.25 3.55 19.95
C GLU A 136 12.26 4.52 20.59
N ASP A 137 13.25 4.01 21.32
CA ASP A 137 14.28 4.80 21.98
C ASP A 137 15.15 5.63 21.03
N SER A 138 15.22 5.27 19.74
CA SER A 138 16.02 6.01 18.75
C SER A 138 15.33 7.27 18.20
N TYR A 139 14.03 7.43 18.41
CA TYR A 139 13.22 8.52 17.82
C TYR A 139 12.80 9.61 18.82
N LEU A 140 13.05 9.41 20.13
CA LEU A 140 12.76 10.41 21.16
C LEU A 140 13.81 11.52 21.24
N THR A 141 14.72 11.60 20.28
CA THR A 141 15.72 12.64 20.23
C THR A 141 15.12 13.99 19.85
N GLN A 142 14.89 14.75 20.91
CA GLN A 142 14.96 16.21 20.93
C GLN A 142 14.02 16.97 19.98
N ARG A 143 12.88 17.38 20.50
CA ARG A 143 12.24 18.63 20.06
C ARG A 143 13.24 19.79 20.32
N LYS A 144 14.16 19.98 19.38
CA LYS A 144 15.02 21.16 19.38
C LYS A 144 14.26 22.32 18.75
N ASN A 145 14.05 23.35 19.53
CA ASN A 145 13.53 24.67 19.20
C ASN A 145 12.00 24.78 19.11
N GLU A 146 11.40 25.27 20.18
CA GLU A 146 9.99 25.65 20.28
C GLU A 146 9.59 26.83 19.37
N ASN A 147 10.56 27.49 18.74
CA ASN A 147 10.34 28.67 17.89
C ASN A 147 10.12 28.34 16.41
N ASN A 148 10.30 27.10 15.98
CA ASN A 148 10.13 26.69 14.60
C ASN A 148 8.90 25.80 14.44
N ILE A 149 8.15 25.99 13.37
CA ILE A 149 7.06 25.10 12.98
C ILE A 149 7.58 24.15 11.90
N ASN A 150 7.51 22.86 12.16
CA ASN A 150 7.93 21.82 11.21
C ASN A 150 6.70 21.21 10.55
N PHE A 151 6.62 21.29 9.22
CA PHE A 151 5.59 20.63 8.43
C PHE A 151 6.16 19.42 7.72
N LEU A 152 5.58 18.25 7.96
CA LEU A 152 5.83 17.04 7.19
C LEU A 152 4.72 16.86 6.16
N ILE A 153 5.07 16.88 4.88
CA ILE A 153 4.15 16.71 3.76
C ILE A 153 4.49 15.40 3.05
N PHE A 154 3.57 14.46 3.11
CA PHE A 154 3.74 13.16 2.47
C PHE A 154 2.42 12.65 1.88
N ALA A 155 2.52 11.86 0.82
CA ALA A 155 1.37 11.43 0.05
C ALA A 155 1.53 9.99 -0.43
N GLY A 156 1.55 9.05 0.51
CA GLY A 156 1.74 7.63 0.24
C GLY A 156 3.08 7.30 -0.42
N SER A 157 3.30 6.04 -0.78
CA SER A 157 4.60 5.52 -1.22
C SER A 157 5.13 6.09 -2.53
N GLN A 158 4.33 6.81 -3.30
CA GLN A 158 4.70 7.35 -4.62
C GLN A 158 4.65 8.87 -4.69
N GLY A 159 4.14 9.51 -3.64
CA GLY A 159 3.72 10.91 -3.68
C GLY A 159 2.46 11.10 -4.53
N SER A 160 1.59 12.01 -4.15
CA SER A 160 0.43 12.41 -4.95
C SER A 160 0.70 13.77 -5.59
N LEU A 161 0.56 13.85 -6.91
CA LEU A 161 0.67 15.12 -7.62
C LEU A 161 -0.36 16.14 -7.11
N ASP A 162 -1.56 15.67 -6.76
CA ASP A 162 -2.62 16.54 -6.24
C ASP A 162 -2.25 17.17 -4.90
N ILE A 163 -1.66 16.38 -3.99
CA ILE A 163 -1.18 16.89 -2.70
C ILE A 163 -0.04 17.88 -2.90
N ILE A 164 0.89 17.60 -3.80
CA ILE A 164 2.00 18.50 -4.10
C ILE A 164 1.50 19.80 -4.75
N ASN A 165 0.56 19.72 -5.68
CA ASN A 165 -0.06 20.91 -6.29
C ASN A 165 -0.86 21.74 -5.27
N PHE A 166 -1.57 21.07 -4.35
CA PHE A 166 -2.26 21.73 -3.24
C PHE A 166 -1.27 22.41 -2.29
N PHE A 167 -0.18 21.72 -1.93
CA PHE A 167 0.89 22.28 -1.12
C PHE A 167 1.49 23.54 -1.76
N SER A 168 1.79 23.50 -3.06
CA SER A 168 2.32 24.67 -3.79
C SER A 168 1.39 25.90 -3.71
N LYS A 169 0.08 25.69 -3.74
CA LYS A 169 -0.91 26.75 -3.56
C LYS A 169 -0.92 27.29 -2.13
N ILE A 170 -0.90 26.41 -1.12
CA ILE A 170 -0.88 26.81 0.29
C ILE A 170 0.39 27.60 0.62
N THR A 171 1.54 27.19 0.11
CA THR A 171 2.81 27.88 0.35
C THR A 171 2.72 29.36 -0.06
N ASN A 172 2.10 29.67 -1.20
CA ASN A 172 1.89 31.03 -1.67
C ASN A 172 0.95 31.85 -0.76
N GLU A 173 0.01 31.21 -0.06
CA GLU A 173 -0.85 31.89 0.90
C GLU A 173 -0.17 32.07 2.27
N ILE A 174 0.60 31.10 2.71
CA ILE A 174 1.37 31.17 3.97
C ILE A 174 2.31 32.37 3.97
N ILE A 175 2.97 32.66 2.85
CA ILE A 175 3.91 33.80 2.72
C ILE A 175 3.25 35.15 3.01
N LYS A 176 1.96 35.28 2.76
CA LYS A 176 1.21 36.52 2.97
C LYS A 176 0.86 36.80 4.43
N LEU A 177 1.09 35.81 5.33
CA LEU A 177 0.74 35.95 6.75
C LEU A 177 1.77 36.84 7.49
N PRO A 178 1.34 37.80 8.28
CA PRO A 178 2.23 38.62 9.11
C PRO A 178 2.80 37.76 10.26
N ASN A 179 4.04 38.02 10.66
CA ASN A 179 4.71 37.39 11.81
C ASN A 179 4.94 35.87 11.68
N LEU A 180 5.36 35.43 10.52
CA LEU A 180 5.73 34.04 10.31
C LEU A 180 6.92 33.63 11.21
N LYS A 181 6.67 32.66 12.10
CA LYS A 181 7.73 31.87 12.76
C LYS A 181 8.53 31.15 11.67
N LYS A 182 9.79 30.81 11.94
CA LYS A 182 10.57 29.99 11.01
C LYS A 182 9.82 28.69 10.71
N ILE A 183 9.46 28.49 9.47
CA ILE A 183 8.77 27.29 8.99
C ILE A 183 9.80 26.42 8.27
N ASN A 184 9.86 25.15 8.66
CA ASN A 184 10.63 24.13 7.99
C ASN A 184 9.69 23.16 7.30
N PHE A 185 9.98 22.79 6.07
CA PHE A 185 9.22 21.79 5.32
C PHE A 185 10.05 20.54 5.07
N ILE A 186 9.48 19.37 5.38
CA ILE A 186 9.98 18.07 4.95
C ILE A 186 8.96 17.55 3.95
N VAL A 187 9.34 17.41 2.68
CA VAL A 187 8.40 17.12 1.60
C VAL A 187 8.77 15.85 0.88
N GLN A 188 7.92 14.82 1.00
CA GLN A 188 8.01 13.63 0.15
C GLN A 188 7.32 13.90 -1.19
N CYS A 189 8.09 14.00 -2.27
CA CYS A 189 7.53 14.20 -3.61
C CYS A 189 8.13 13.24 -4.64
N PRO A 190 7.43 13.01 -5.77
CA PRO A 190 7.99 12.25 -6.89
C PRO A 190 9.26 12.93 -7.44
N ILE A 191 10.21 12.11 -7.92
CA ILE A 191 11.50 12.61 -8.45
C ILE A 191 11.31 13.72 -9.50
N GLN A 192 10.28 13.60 -10.34
CA GLN A 192 9.98 14.57 -11.39
C GLN A 192 9.58 15.96 -10.84
N MET A 193 9.08 16.04 -9.61
CA MET A 193 8.62 17.26 -8.96
C MET A 193 9.65 17.87 -8.01
N GLN A 194 10.76 17.19 -7.73
CA GLN A 194 11.75 17.65 -6.77
C GLN A 194 12.30 19.02 -7.10
N ASN A 195 12.70 19.25 -8.35
CA ASN A 195 13.23 20.56 -8.77
C ASN A 195 12.20 21.68 -8.66
N THR A 196 10.94 21.40 -9.00
CA THR A 196 9.85 22.38 -8.91
C THR A 196 9.57 22.75 -7.46
N ILE A 197 9.50 21.78 -6.56
CA ILE A 197 9.27 22.04 -5.13
C ILE A 197 10.48 22.74 -4.51
N LYS A 198 11.69 22.30 -4.85
CA LYS A 198 12.92 22.95 -4.38
C LYS A 198 12.97 24.41 -4.76
N SER A 199 12.73 24.77 -6.02
CA SER A 199 12.70 26.17 -6.49
C SER A 199 11.59 26.97 -5.80
N LEU A 200 10.39 26.39 -5.62
CA LEU A 200 9.29 27.04 -4.90
C LEU A 200 9.68 27.43 -3.48
N LEU A 201 10.29 26.50 -2.73
CA LEU A 201 10.66 26.73 -1.33
C LEU A 201 11.85 27.68 -1.20
N THR A 202 12.86 27.55 -2.08
CA THR A 202 14.02 28.45 -2.12
C THR A 202 13.60 29.90 -2.45
N ASN A 203 12.77 30.11 -3.44
CA ASN A 203 12.30 31.43 -3.86
C ASN A 203 11.49 32.15 -2.76
N ASN A 204 10.95 31.39 -1.83
CA ASN A 204 10.13 31.89 -0.73
C ASN A 204 10.89 31.86 0.63
N ASN A 205 12.21 31.66 0.60
CA ASN A 205 13.09 31.63 1.79
C ASN A 205 12.67 30.63 2.88
N PHE A 206 12.02 29.52 2.51
CA PHE A 206 11.72 28.45 3.44
C PHE A 206 12.87 27.47 3.58
N ASN A 207 13.09 26.97 4.80
CA ASN A 207 13.96 25.83 5.02
C ASN A 207 13.25 24.54 4.60
N PHE A 208 13.96 23.61 3.94
CA PHE A 208 13.39 22.36 3.47
C PHE A 208 14.42 21.20 3.42
N GLU A 209 13.91 19.96 3.52
CA GLU A 209 14.62 18.71 3.33
C GLU A 209 13.88 17.80 2.35
#